data_1576224b55537b8fd8511efd34bdede8
#
_entry.id   1576224b55537b8fd8511efd34bdede8
#
_cell.length_a   1.000
_cell.length_b   1.000
_cell.length_c   1.000
_cell.angle_alpha   90.00
_cell.angle_beta   90.00
_cell.angle_gamma   90.00
#
_symmetry.space_group_name_H-M   'P 1'
#
loop_
_entity.id
_entity.type
_entity.pdbx_description
1 polymer ?
#
loop_
_entity_poly.entity_id
_entity_poly.type
_entity_poly.pdbx_seq_one_letter_code
_entity_poly.pdbx_strand_id
1 'polypeptide(L)'
;MQGVTLKSRATAFACAAGALVFTLSLVLGQDQATDIVGIGRSLIIAILCGTMSWASARQMIATTASAIDTATDRLVAAAHGDLQSPVSPDIAAELPDLSVAMTSLFSQVRTNLDHVQTLALFDQVTGLANRTSFCRQVERLLAERQDNRAAALFFIDLDGFKGVNDTLGHAAGDQLLARVAGRLREVVMAQVSAGLSDAVLGRLAGDEFTMFFPDLPARESASRIARAIQFALSERFDLGSQHIELGASIGIACYPDHGDTLSALLRSADIAMYHAKHQGRNRAEMFTAELALEAADRAELERDLLLALQRDEFILEFQPQVEAISGRVVTAEALIRWAHPERDLVMPGFFVPVAEESGAIVALGDWVMSRVCETAARWAKADIGQRIAVNISSRELAQADFFLRLRHAMAAHQTPPHMLELEISESLAMELDRRVLDQLRGLQQEGVRIAIDDFGTGYSNLSRLKELPVDRVKIDRSLVRDIAISAEARTICSAVVGLIQGLGMEVVVEGVESEAQMDMLRVIGCTLFQGYHFARPTGEADYLARFASLKASDRRMV
;
A
#
# COMPACT_ATOMS: atom_id res chain seq x y z
N MET A 1 14.88 44.13 50.00
CA MET A 1 15.41 43.49 51.21
C MET A 1 16.81 42.99 50.86
N GLN A 2 17.84 43.66 51.33
CA GLN A 2 19.24 43.24 51.13
C GLN A 2 19.41 41.89 51.86
N GLY A 3 19.71 40.85 51.09
CA GLY A 3 19.89 39.50 51.62
C GLY A 3 21.09 39.42 52.54
N VAL A 4 20.83 39.08 53.79
CA VAL A 4 21.86 38.76 54.77
C VAL A 4 22.73 37.63 54.19
N THR A 5 24.00 37.92 53.89
CA THR A 5 24.88 36.94 53.26
C THR A 5 25.12 35.73 54.21
N LEU A 6 25.32 34.54 53.64
CA LEU A 6 25.66 33.33 54.41
C LEU A 6 26.83 33.55 55.39
N LYS A 7 27.84 34.35 54.96
CA LYS A 7 28.96 34.76 55.81
C LYS A 7 28.49 35.55 57.04
N SER A 8 27.54 36.50 56.88
CA SER A 8 26.96 37.28 57.96
C SER A 8 26.15 36.41 58.94
N ARG A 9 25.45 35.38 58.46
CA ARG A 9 24.72 34.42 59.32
C ARG A 9 25.69 33.51 60.10
N ALA A 10 26.77 33.06 59.49
CA ALA A 10 27.79 32.24 60.18
C ALA A 10 28.47 33.05 61.30
N THR A 11 28.77 34.32 61.00
CA THR A 11 29.38 35.22 62.02
C THR A 11 28.41 35.47 63.17
N ALA A 12 27.13 35.73 62.88
CA ALA A 12 26.08 35.91 63.89
C ALA A 12 25.88 34.66 64.75
N PHE A 13 25.90 33.46 64.13
CA PHE A 13 25.79 32.16 64.83
C PHE A 13 27.00 31.94 65.75
N ALA A 14 28.19 32.18 65.27
CA ALA A 14 29.43 32.05 66.08
C ALA A 14 29.45 33.01 67.29
N CYS A 15 29.01 34.23 67.09
CA CYS A 15 28.86 35.24 68.17
C CYS A 15 27.77 34.79 69.19
N ALA A 16 26.66 34.26 68.73
CA ALA A 16 25.58 33.79 69.60
C ALA A 16 26.05 32.55 70.42
N ALA A 17 26.74 31.59 69.74
CA ALA A 17 27.32 30.43 70.41
C ALA A 17 28.38 30.81 71.47
N GLY A 18 29.26 31.76 71.16
CA GLY A 18 30.23 32.26 72.11
C GLY A 18 29.57 33.00 73.29
N ALA A 19 28.56 33.85 73.07
CA ALA A 19 27.79 34.47 74.12
C ALA A 19 27.04 33.50 75.00
N LEU A 20 26.43 32.41 74.40
CA LEU A 20 25.74 31.40 75.17
C LEU A 20 26.71 30.60 76.05
N VAL A 21 27.87 30.24 75.59
CA VAL A 21 28.92 29.53 76.35
C VAL A 21 29.42 30.40 77.46
N PHE A 22 29.61 31.72 77.18
CA PHE A 22 30.03 32.67 78.19
C PHE A 22 29.03 32.86 79.31
N THR A 23 27.75 33.00 78.98
CA THR A 23 26.66 33.12 80.00
C THR A 23 26.49 31.83 80.77
N LEU A 24 26.56 30.68 80.13
CA LEU A 24 26.44 29.33 80.79
C LEU A 24 27.65 29.13 81.74
N SER A 25 28.87 29.50 81.35
CA SER A 25 30.06 29.42 82.18
C SER A 25 29.99 30.33 83.43
N LEU A 26 29.39 31.48 83.29
CA LEU A 26 29.14 32.38 84.39
C LEU A 26 28.07 31.86 85.39
N VAL A 27 27.00 31.27 84.89
CA VAL A 27 25.88 30.70 85.67
C VAL A 27 26.27 29.41 86.39
N LEU A 28 27.08 28.55 85.76
CA LEU A 28 27.52 27.27 86.36
C LEU A 28 28.69 27.51 87.34
N GLY A 29 29.38 28.61 87.28
CA GLY A 29 30.50 28.97 88.15
C GLY A 29 30.11 29.81 89.37
N GLN A 30 28.86 29.70 89.86
CA GLN A 30 28.29 30.60 90.90
C GLN A 30 29.05 30.71 92.23
N ASP A 31 29.99 29.85 92.57
CA ASP A 31 30.81 29.92 93.78
C ASP A 31 32.17 30.71 93.64
N GLN A 32 32.55 31.09 92.43
CA GLN A 32 33.79 31.84 92.15
C GLN A 32 33.61 33.02 91.13
N ALA A 33 32.42 33.44 90.89
CA ALA A 33 32.10 34.41 89.80
C ALA A 33 32.56 35.84 90.05
N THR A 34 33.15 36.18 91.20
CA THR A 34 33.58 37.57 91.59
C THR A 34 35.08 37.72 91.46
N ASP A 35 35.86 36.69 91.12
CA ASP A 35 37.28 36.83 90.94
C ASP A 35 37.63 37.09 89.50
N ILE A 36 38.49 38.06 89.23
CA ILE A 36 38.96 38.52 87.90
C ILE A 36 39.53 37.32 87.09
N VAL A 37 40.11 36.32 87.78
CA VAL A 37 40.67 35.12 87.17
C VAL A 37 39.55 34.19 86.64
N GLY A 38 38.41 34.09 87.36
CA GLY A 38 37.24 33.30 86.92
C GLY A 38 36.56 33.83 85.68
N ILE A 39 36.40 35.19 85.65
CA ILE A 39 35.84 35.86 84.48
C ILE A 39 36.75 35.68 83.24
N GLY A 40 38.12 35.83 83.49
CA GLY A 40 39.10 35.62 82.42
C GLY A 40 39.07 34.22 81.81
N ARG A 41 38.90 33.12 82.64
CA ARG A 41 38.75 31.71 82.16
C ARG A 41 37.49 31.54 81.35
N SER A 42 36.36 32.04 81.77
CA SER A 42 35.08 31.96 81.07
C SER A 42 35.15 32.74 79.74
N LEU A 43 35.80 33.84 79.68
CA LEU A 43 36.02 34.60 78.42
C LEU A 43 36.89 33.85 77.41
N ILE A 44 37.99 33.22 77.89
CA ILE A 44 38.87 32.40 77.04
C ILE A 44 38.09 31.23 76.45
N ILE A 45 37.32 30.52 77.25
CA ILE A 45 36.48 29.39 76.79
C ILE A 45 35.44 29.84 75.74
N ALA A 46 34.78 30.95 76.00
CA ALA A 46 33.80 31.54 75.10
C ALA A 46 34.41 31.95 73.74
N ILE A 47 35.60 32.55 73.75
CA ILE A 47 36.33 32.92 72.55
C ILE A 47 36.77 31.69 71.78
N LEU A 48 37.30 30.64 72.47
CA LEU A 48 37.67 29.38 71.81
C LEU A 48 36.49 28.69 71.20
N CYS A 49 35.36 28.55 71.91
CA CYS A 49 34.13 27.98 71.34
C CYS A 49 33.58 28.82 70.19
N GLY A 50 33.60 30.17 70.28
CA GLY A 50 33.15 31.04 69.21
C GLY A 50 34.02 30.92 67.96
N THR A 51 35.36 30.88 68.14
CA THR A 51 36.30 30.72 67.00
C THR A 51 36.19 29.33 66.36
N MET A 52 36.03 28.26 67.17
CA MET A 52 35.79 26.93 66.63
C MET A 52 34.44 26.82 65.87
N SER A 53 33.37 27.36 66.43
CA SER A 53 32.07 27.43 65.76
C SER A 53 32.12 28.25 64.49
N TRP A 54 32.83 29.36 64.48
CA TRP A 54 33.04 30.20 63.30
C TRP A 54 33.85 29.49 62.22
N ALA A 55 34.96 28.83 62.62
CA ALA A 55 35.79 28.06 61.69
C ALA A 55 35.01 26.89 61.06
N SER A 56 34.26 26.13 61.88
CA SER A 56 33.39 25.03 61.39
C SER A 56 32.31 25.54 60.44
N ALA A 57 31.60 26.60 60.84
CA ALA A 57 30.55 27.20 59.99
C ALA A 57 31.12 27.75 58.68
N ARG A 58 32.31 28.39 58.75
CA ARG A 58 32.99 28.91 57.54
C ARG A 58 33.43 27.79 56.62
N GLN A 59 33.95 26.69 57.19
CA GLN A 59 34.36 25.53 56.40
C GLN A 59 33.14 24.85 55.72
N MET A 60 32.05 24.66 56.45
CA MET A 60 30.80 24.08 55.90
C MET A 60 30.21 24.96 54.79
N ILE A 61 30.24 26.28 54.95
CA ILE A 61 29.77 27.20 53.88
C ILE A 61 30.71 27.14 52.67
N ALA A 62 32.03 26.99 52.89
CA ALA A 62 32.98 26.95 51.79
C ALA A 62 32.83 25.64 50.97
N THR A 63 32.66 24.49 51.67
CA THR A 63 32.44 23.20 50.96
C THR A 63 31.12 23.21 50.17
N THR A 64 30.04 23.66 50.78
CA THR A 64 28.75 23.77 50.08
C THR A 64 28.80 24.77 48.90
N ALA A 65 29.47 25.95 49.04
CA ALA A 65 29.66 26.89 47.95
C ALA A 65 30.47 26.28 46.80
N SER A 66 31.56 25.59 47.10
CA SER A 66 32.37 24.89 46.10
C SER A 66 31.56 23.78 45.38
N ALA A 67 30.73 23.05 46.12
CA ALA A 67 29.85 22.03 45.51
C ALA A 67 28.81 22.66 44.57
N ILE A 68 28.29 23.85 44.91
CA ILE A 68 27.35 24.59 44.03
C ILE A 68 28.07 25.11 42.78
N ASP A 69 29.28 25.68 42.91
CA ASP A 69 30.08 26.11 41.77
C ASP A 69 30.37 24.92 40.83
N THR A 70 30.82 23.77 41.40
CA THR A 70 31.06 22.54 40.64
C THR A 70 29.78 22.03 39.96
N ALA A 71 28.61 22.10 40.62
CA ALA A 71 27.33 21.73 40.03
C ALA A 71 26.93 22.65 38.88
N THR A 72 27.19 23.95 39.05
CA THR A 72 26.93 24.96 37.99
C THR A 72 27.82 24.71 36.78
N ASP A 73 29.11 24.47 36.96
CA ASP A 73 30.03 24.16 35.87
C ASP A 73 29.62 22.85 35.16
N ARG A 74 29.17 21.85 35.91
CA ARG A 74 28.68 20.58 35.35
C ARG A 74 27.38 20.76 34.54
N LEU A 75 26.46 21.61 35.00
CA LEU A 75 25.25 21.98 34.25
C LEU A 75 25.57 22.74 32.97
N VAL A 76 26.53 23.69 33.04
CA VAL A 76 27.00 24.41 31.85
C VAL A 76 27.64 23.43 30.84
N ALA A 77 28.48 22.53 31.29
CA ALA A 77 29.06 21.48 30.43
C ALA A 77 27.94 20.61 29.75
N ALA A 78 26.92 20.23 30.53
CA ALA A 78 25.78 19.50 30.00
C ALA A 78 24.99 20.32 28.96
N ALA A 79 24.80 21.60 29.17
CA ALA A 79 24.15 22.52 28.20
C ALA A 79 24.97 22.65 26.89
N HIS A 80 26.27 22.44 26.92
CA HIS A 80 27.15 22.38 25.75
C HIS A 80 27.29 20.99 25.15
N GLY A 81 26.47 20.00 25.61
CA GLY A 81 26.38 18.68 25.02
C GLY A 81 27.11 17.57 25.77
N ASP A 82 27.87 17.87 26.83
CA ASP A 82 28.48 16.80 27.65
C ASP A 82 27.46 16.20 28.63
N LEU A 83 26.72 15.21 28.17
CA LEU A 83 25.78 14.45 28.99
C LEU A 83 26.37 13.15 29.54
N GLN A 84 27.64 12.81 29.18
CA GLN A 84 28.26 11.54 29.55
C GLN A 84 29.14 11.62 30.81
N SER A 85 29.75 12.77 31.08
CA SER A 85 30.61 12.90 32.24
C SER A 85 29.83 12.77 33.55
N PRO A 86 30.34 12.01 34.52
CA PRO A 86 29.65 11.74 35.78
C PRO A 86 29.52 13.04 36.63
N VAL A 87 28.52 13.07 37.50
CA VAL A 87 28.38 14.10 38.52
C VAL A 87 29.49 13.90 39.55
N SER A 88 30.20 15.01 39.93
CA SER A 88 31.32 14.95 40.87
C SER A 88 30.94 14.33 42.22
N PRO A 89 31.79 13.51 42.82
CA PRO A 89 31.57 12.98 44.17
C PRO A 89 31.40 14.08 45.24
N ASP A 90 31.97 15.25 45.04
CA ASP A 90 31.84 16.37 45.98
C ASP A 90 30.40 16.89 46.02
N ILE A 91 29.70 16.94 44.86
CA ILE A 91 28.30 17.27 44.81
C ILE A 91 27.45 16.21 45.49
N ALA A 92 27.79 14.93 45.31
CA ALA A 92 27.06 13.84 45.94
C ALA A 92 27.20 13.82 47.45
N ALA A 93 28.36 14.23 47.98
CA ALA A 93 28.63 14.32 49.41
C ALA A 93 27.93 15.49 50.08
N GLU A 94 27.96 16.67 49.48
CA GLU A 94 27.45 17.92 50.08
C GLU A 94 25.99 18.23 49.71
N LEU A 95 25.56 17.78 48.53
CA LEU A 95 24.24 18.07 47.94
C LEU A 95 23.64 16.77 47.31
N PRO A 96 23.34 15.74 48.07
CA PRO A 96 22.93 14.42 47.55
C PRO A 96 21.68 14.47 46.69
N ASP A 97 20.67 15.25 47.10
CA ASP A 97 19.43 15.40 46.35
C ASP A 97 19.65 16.05 44.98
N LEU A 98 20.54 17.07 44.93
CA LEU A 98 20.92 17.74 43.69
C LEU A 98 21.68 16.80 42.76
N SER A 99 22.60 16.00 43.30
CA SER A 99 23.36 14.98 42.55
C SER A 99 22.44 13.96 41.90
N VAL A 100 21.46 13.42 42.64
CA VAL A 100 20.45 12.48 42.14
C VAL A 100 19.60 13.14 41.04
N ALA A 101 19.11 14.35 41.26
CA ALA A 101 18.32 15.12 40.30
C ALA A 101 19.09 15.37 39.00
N MET A 102 20.36 15.82 39.09
CA MET A 102 21.22 16.03 37.92
C MET A 102 21.48 14.76 37.14
N THR A 103 21.79 13.66 37.82
CA THR A 103 22.02 12.34 37.18
C THR A 103 20.79 11.85 36.46
N SER A 104 19.62 11.95 37.09
CA SER A 104 18.32 11.59 36.50
C SER A 104 18.01 12.46 35.26
N LEU A 105 18.19 13.78 35.37
CA LEU A 105 17.96 14.71 34.25
C LEU A 105 18.88 14.39 33.06
N PHE A 106 20.19 14.21 33.29
CA PHE A 106 21.12 13.89 32.19
C PHE A 106 20.80 12.55 31.53
N SER A 107 20.43 11.55 32.33
CA SER A 107 19.98 10.25 31.80
C SER A 107 18.71 10.40 30.94
N GLN A 108 17.73 11.16 31.41
CA GLN A 108 16.47 11.39 30.69
C GLN A 108 16.68 12.17 29.39
N VAL A 109 17.51 13.26 29.43
CA VAL A 109 17.81 14.05 28.24
C VAL A 109 18.55 13.18 27.21
N ARG A 110 19.53 12.37 27.64
CA ARG A 110 20.24 11.44 26.75
C ARG A 110 19.29 10.42 26.11
N THR A 111 18.46 9.77 26.92
CA THR A 111 17.46 8.82 26.41
C THR A 111 16.51 9.48 25.41
N ASN A 112 16.06 10.71 25.68
CA ASN A 112 15.21 11.44 24.75
C ASN A 112 15.94 11.79 23.45
N LEU A 113 17.22 12.21 23.52
CA LEU A 113 18.01 12.50 22.31
C LEU A 113 18.26 11.23 21.49
N ASP A 114 18.62 10.11 22.11
CA ASP A 114 18.78 8.81 21.45
C ASP A 114 17.46 8.38 20.80
N HIS A 115 16.34 8.58 21.49
CA HIS A 115 15.00 8.27 20.94
C HIS A 115 14.68 9.17 19.75
N VAL A 116 14.90 10.48 19.85
CA VAL A 116 14.68 11.42 18.74
C VAL A 116 15.57 11.08 17.53
N GLN A 117 16.83 10.70 17.76
CA GLN A 117 17.72 10.25 16.68
C GLN A 117 17.23 8.96 16.03
N THR A 118 16.74 8.02 16.83
CA THR A 118 16.16 6.79 16.32
C THR A 118 14.93 7.06 15.49
N LEU A 119 14.02 7.92 15.96
CA LEU A 119 12.84 8.36 15.21
C LEU A 119 13.19 9.07 13.91
N ALA A 120 14.26 9.87 13.92
CA ALA A 120 14.70 10.63 12.74
C ALA A 120 15.32 9.74 11.64
N LEU A 121 15.86 8.57 11.98
CA LEU A 121 16.67 7.76 11.08
C LEU A 121 16.07 6.38 10.75
N PHE A 122 15.21 5.84 11.60
CA PHE A 122 14.70 4.48 11.46
C PHE A 122 13.17 4.44 11.48
N ASP A 123 12.60 3.48 10.74
CA ASP A 123 11.19 3.13 10.80
C ASP A 123 10.89 2.37 12.09
N GLN A 124 9.85 2.78 12.82
CA GLN A 124 9.55 2.25 14.16
C GLN A 124 9.00 0.82 14.15
N VAL A 125 8.34 0.43 13.07
CA VAL A 125 7.74 -0.90 12.94
C VAL A 125 8.80 -1.93 12.57
N THR A 126 9.66 -1.59 11.63
CA THR A 126 10.61 -2.55 11.03
C THR A 126 12.04 -2.42 11.55
N GLY A 127 12.38 -1.28 12.14
CA GLY A 127 13.74 -0.95 12.55
C GLY A 127 14.73 -0.83 11.38
N LEU A 128 14.23 -0.68 10.16
CA LEU A 128 15.04 -0.38 8.97
C LEU A 128 15.30 1.12 8.86
N ALA A 129 16.23 1.52 7.98
CA ALA A 129 16.38 2.93 7.65
C ALA A 129 15.04 3.48 7.12
N ASN A 130 14.62 4.62 7.67
CA ASN A 130 13.49 5.35 7.09
C ASN A 130 13.91 6.03 5.77
N ARG A 131 12.95 6.62 5.05
CA ARG A 131 13.20 7.28 3.76
C ARG A 131 14.38 8.27 3.81
N THR A 132 14.42 9.12 4.84
CA THR A 132 15.47 10.14 4.99
C THR A 132 16.85 9.52 5.19
N SER A 133 16.95 8.52 6.05
CA SER A 133 18.20 7.81 6.34
C SER A 133 18.66 7.00 5.13
N PHE A 134 17.76 6.27 4.48
CA PHE A 134 18.06 5.51 3.27
C PHE A 134 18.62 6.40 2.17
N CYS A 135 17.92 7.49 1.83
CA CYS A 135 18.37 8.41 0.79
C CYS A 135 19.75 8.99 1.09
N ARG A 136 19.97 9.47 2.33
CA ARG A 136 21.27 10.04 2.73
C ARG A 136 22.41 9.02 2.62
N GLN A 137 22.17 7.76 3.02
CA GLN A 137 23.19 6.72 2.95
C GLN A 137 23.54 6.36 1.50
N VAL A 138 22.52 6.18 0.65
CA VAL A 138 22.73 5.82 -0.76
C VAL A 138 23.37 6.97 -1.53
N GLU A 139 22.93 8.22 -1.33
CA GLU A 139 23.54 9.39 -1.97
C GLU A 139 25.04 9.52 -1.62
N ARG A 140 25.40 9.29 -0.35
CA ARG A 140 26.79 9.24 0.09
C ARG A 140 27.57 8.14 -0.62
N LEU A 141 27.03 6.92 -0.68
CA LEU A 141 27.67 5.80 -1.39
C LEU A 141 27.85 6.07 -2.86
N LEU A 142 26.88 6.71 -3.52
CA LEU A 142 27.00 7.12 -4.93
C LEU A 142 28.05 8.21 -5.13
N ALA A 143 28.15 9.19 -4.22
CA ALA A 143 29.12 10.28 -4.28
C ALA A 143 30.57 9.82 -4.01
N GLU A 144 30.77 8.84 -3.13
CA GLU A 144 32.08 8.29 -2.78
C GLU A 144 32.63 7.30 -3.82
N ARG A 145 31.87 6.95 -4.85
CA ARG A 145 32.28 6.00 -5.89
C ARG A 145 33.39 6.58 -6.75
N GLN A 146 34.45 5.79 -6.89
CA GLN A 146 35.60 6.10 -7.76
C GLN A 146 35.73 5.12 -8.93
N ASP A 147 34.92 4.06 -8.95
CA ASP A 147 34.96 3.01 -9.94
C ASP A 147 33.62 2.89 -10.69
N ASN A 148 33.68 2.28 -11.87
CA ASN A 148 32.53 2.11 -12.75
C ASN A 148 31.82 0.75 -12.53
N ARG A 149 31.90 0.18 -11.32
CA ARG A 149 31.21 -1.07 -10.99
C ARG A 149 29.70 -0.85 -11.00
N ALA A 150 28.94 -1.87 -11.35
CA ALA A 150 27.49 -1.80 -11.30
C ALA A 150 26.98 -1.70 -9.86
N ALA A 151 25.94 -0.92 -9.65
CA ALA A 151 25.13 -0.98 -8.44
C ALA A 151 23.68 -1.25 -8.83
N ALA A 152 22.87 -1.75 -7.90
CA ALA A 152 21.44 -1.92 -8.17
C ALA A 152 20.59 -1.46 -7.00
N LEU A 153 19.49 -0.81 -7.36
CA LEU A 153 18.41 -0.44 -6.47
C LEU A 153 17.20 -1.33 -6.76
N PHE A 154 16.63 -1.88 -5.71
CA PHE A 154 15.41 -2.66 -5.71
C PHE A 154 14.32 -1.87 -5.03
N PHE A 155 13.20 -1.68 -5.71
CA PHE A 155 11.98 -1.13 -5.14
C PHE A 155 11.00 -2.30 -4.98
N ILE A 156 10.55 -2.55 -3.77
CA ILE A 156 9.79 -3.75 -3.38
C ILE A 156 8.48 -3.32 -2.77
N ASP A 157 7.38 -3.77 -3.32
CA ASP A 157 6.03 -3.53 -2.82
C ASP A 157 5.34 -4.87 -2.50
N LEU A 158 4.65 -4.94 -1.38
CA LEU A 158 4.01 -6.16 -0.90
C LEU A 158 2.60 -6.31 -1.49
N ASP A 159 2.41 -7.32 -2.31
CA ASP A 159 1.14 -7.56 -2.99
C ASP A 159 0.03 -7.95 -2.00
N GLY A 160 -1.08 -7.20 -2.00
CA GLY A 160 -2.24 -7.52 -1.16
C GLY A 160 -2.13 -7.13 0.32
N PHE A 161 -1.10 -6.39 0.75
CA PHE A 161 -0.90 -5.98 2.14
C PHE A 161 -2.10 -5.21 2.73
N LYS A 162 -2.77 -4.38 1.93
CA LYS A 162 -4.00 -3.69 2.34
C LYS A 162 -5.08 -4.67 2.79
N GLY A 163 -5.28 -5.78 2.06
CA GLY A 163 -6.24 -6.82 2.42
C GLY A 163 -5.94 -7.49 3.76
N VAL A 164 -4.65 -7.62 4.10
CA VAL A 164 -4.23 -8.11 5.43
C VAL A 164 -4.64 -7.13 6.52
N ASN A 165 -4.42 -5.83 6.33
CA ASN A 165 -4.86 -4.80 7.27
C ASN A 165 -6.38 -4.76 7.44
N ASP A 166 -7.11 -4.84 6.32
CA ASP A 166 -8.57 -4.77 6.32
C ASP A 166 -9.20 -6.00 7.01
N THR A 167 -8.55 -7.17 6.90
CA THR A 167 -9.06 -8.44 7.46
C THR A 167 -8.60 -8.68 8.90
N LEU A 168 -7.33 -8.40 9.23
CA LEU A 168 -6.68 -8.78 10.49
C LEU A 168 -6.35 -7.58 11.39
N GLY A 169 -6.56 -6.37 10.89
CA GLY A 169 -6.25 -5.13 11.59
C GLY A 169 -4.79 -4.69 11.49
N HIS A 170 -4.54 -3.41 11.73
CA HIS A 170 -3.23 -2.77 11.60
C HIS A 170 -2.13 -3.40 12.47
N ALA A 171 -2.47 -3.91 13.67
CA ALA A 171 -1.49 -4.55 14.54
C ALA A 171 -0.89 -5.84 13.92
N ALA A 172 -1.70 -6.61 13.17
CA ALA A 172 -1.23 -7.78 12.43
C ALA A 172 -0.38 -7.35 11.22
N GLY A 173 -0.78 -6.28 10.52
CA GLY A 173 -0.01 -5.67 9.45
C GLY A 173 1.37 -5.22 9.91
N ASP A 174 1.48 -4.55 11.06
CA ASP A 174 2.77 -4.13 11.63
C ASP A 174 3.67 -5.32 11.98
N GLN A 175 3.11 -6.40 12.53
CA GLN A 175 3.86 -7.63 12.76
C GLN A 175 4.35 -8.27 11.46
N LEU A 176 3.53 -8.28 10.42
CA LEU A 176 3.89 -8.77 9.10
C LEU A 176 5.04 -7.96 8.50
N LEU A 177 4.97 -6.63 8.54
CA LEU A 177 6.04 -5.74 8.07
C LEU A 177 7.37 -5.97 8.80
N ALA A 178 7.32 -6.18 10.12
CA ALA A 178 8.51 -6.50 10.91
C ALA A 178 9.14 -7.84 10.49
N ARG A 179 8.33 -8.86 10.17
CA ARG A 179 8.81 -10.15 9.66
C ARG A 179 9.36 -10.06 8.25
N VAL A 180 8.70 -9.31 7.37
CA VAL A 180 9.22 -9.01 6.02
C VAL A 180 10.60 -8.36 6.11
N ALA A 181 10.75 -7.34 6.96
CA ALA A 181 12.04 -6.70 7.21
C ALA A 181 13.11 -7.69 7.70
N GLY A 182 12.73 -8.63 8.56
CA GLY A 182 13.61 -9.71 9.00
C GLY A 182 14.12 -10.57 7.85
N ARG A 183 13.21 -11.06 6.99
CA ARG A 183 13.58 -11.87 5.81
C ARG A 183 14.44 -11.11 4.80
N LEU A 184 14.13 -9.84 4.57
CA LEU A 184 14.95 -9.00 3.69
C LEU A 184 16.37 -8.80 4.23
N ARG A 185 16.53 -8.65 5.58
CA ARG A 185 17.87 -8.64 6.20
C ARG A 185 18.60 -9.97 6.00
N GLU A 186 17.93 -11.10 6.13
CA GLU A 186 18.52 -12.43 5.88
C GLU A 186 19.00 -12.56 4.44
N VAL A 187 18.24 -12.08 3.46
CA VAL A 187 18.67 -12.03 2.06
C VAL A 187 19.93 -11.19 1.90
N VAL A 188 19.99 -9.99 2.49
CA VAL A 188 21.20 -9.15 2.47
C VAL A 188 22.39 -9.89 3.07
N MET A 189 22.23 -10.46 4.27
CA MET A 189 23.29 -11.19 4.95
C MET A 189 23.82 -12.38 4.14
N ALA A 190 22.92 -13.12 3.46
CA ALA A 190 23.30 -14.21 2.57
C ALA A 190 24.13 -13.71 1.37
N GLN A 191 23.79 -12.56 0.79
CA GLN A 191 24.55 -11.97 -0.31
C GLN A 191 25.91 -11.45 0.15
N VAL A 192 25.99 -10.81 1.33
CA VAL A 192 27.27 -10.38 1.93
C VAL A 192 28.16 -11.59 2.22
N SER A 193 27.60 -12.67 2.76
CA SER A 193 28.34 -13.93 2.99
C SER A 193 28.85 -14.56 1.68
N ALA A 194 28.17 -14.29 0.56
CA ALA A 194 28.58 -14.69 -0.78
C ALA A 194 29.61 -13.74 -1.42
N GLY A 195 30.09 -12.72 -0.70
CA GLY A 195 31.17 -11.82 -1.12
C GLY A 195 30.70 -10.49 -1.74
N LEU A 196 29.40 -10.13 -1.62
CA LEU A 196 28.93 -8.80 -1.98
C LEU A 196 29.20 -7.81 -0.84
N SER A 197 29.27 -6.51 -1.20
CA SER A 197 29.30 -5.44 -0.21
C SER A 197 27.97 -5.35 0.53
N ASP A 198 28.01 -4.78 1.75
CA ASP A 198 26.80 -4.59 2.55
C ASP A 198 25.80 -3.67 1.82
N ALA A 199 24.53 -3.99 1.94
CA ALA A 199 23.46 -3.27 1.28
C ALA A 199 22.75 -2.31 2.24
N VAL A 200 22.29 -1.19 1.72
CA VAL A 200 21.38 -0.30 2.44
C VAL A 200 19.96 -0.82 2.26
N LEU A 201 19.29 -1.14 3.37
CA LEU A 201 17.91 -1.60 3.38
C LEU A 201 17.05 -0.57 4.09
N GLY A 202 15.95 -0.15 3.47
CA GLY A 202 15.04 0.87 3.99
C GLY A 202 13.57 0.53 3.76
N ARG A 203 12.71 1.19 4.54
CA ARG A 203 11.27 1.26 4.31
C ARG A 203 10.90 2.70 4.01
N LEU A 204 10.30 2.94 2.83
CA LEU A 204 9.99 4.30 2.40
C LEU A 204 8.65 4.78 2.94
N ALA A 205 7.61 3.97 2.82
CA ALA A 205 6.27 4.25 3.33
C ALA A 205 5.40 2.97 3.24
N GLY A 206 4.37 2.84 4.06
CA GLY A 206 3.36 1.78 3.91
C GLY A 206 3.97 0.37 3.79
N ASP A 207 3.77 -0.27 2.66
CA ASP A 207 4.27 -1.59 2.26
C ASP A 207 5.48 -1.54 1.30
N GLU A 208 6.07 -0.35 1.12
CA GLU A 208 7.19 -0.12 0.22
C GLU A 208 8.55 -0.28 0.92
N PHE A 209 9.35 -1.21 0.45
CA PHE A 209 10.72 -1.45 0.88
C PHE A 209 11.69 -1.11 -0.24
N THR A 210 12.90 -0.72 0.13
CA THR A 210 13.99 -0.46 -0.83
C THR A 210 15.27 -1.12 -0.36
N MET A 211 16.04 -1.58 -1.33
CA MET A 211 17.35 -2.19 -1.09
C MET A 211 18.33 -1.66 -2.12
N PHE A 212 19.50 -1.22 -1.67
CA PHE A 212 20.55 -0.74 -2.56
C PHE A 212 21.84 -1.51 -2.31
N PHE A 213 22.33 -2.21 -3.35
CA PHE A 213 23.63 -2.85 -3.37
C PHE A 213 24.62 -1.93 -4.08
N PRO A 214 25.62 -1.40 -3.36
CA PRO A 214 26.54 -0.42 -3.94
C PRO A 214 27.54 -1.04 -4.93
N ASP A 215 27.73 -2.36 -4.89
CA ASP A 215 28.77 -3.04 -5.65
C ASP A 215 28.30 -4.41 -6.11
N LEU A 216 28.07 -4.55 -7.41
CA LEU A 216 27.66 -5.81 -8.03
C LEU A 216 28.72 -6.27 -9.02
N PRO A 217 29.10 -7.56 -9.01
CA PRO A 217 30.10 -8.11 -9.95
C PRO A 217 29.59 -8.13 -11.39
N ALA A 218 28.28 -8.21 -11.61
CA ALA A 218 27.64 -8.18 -12.92
C ALA A 218 26.16 -7.79 -12.78
N ARG A 219 25.51 -7.30 -13.85
CA ARG A 219 24.07 -6.95 -13.87
C ARG A 219 23.16 -8.14 -13.58
N GLU A 220 23.53 -9.31 -14.07
CA GLU A 220 22.79 -10.56 -13.86
C GLU A 220 22.67 -10.90 -12.36
N SER A 221 23.58 -10.36 -11.54
CA SER A 221 23.51 -10.48 -10.09
C SER A 221 22.26 -9.82 -9.52
N ALA A 222 21.78 -8.71 -10.10
CA ALA A 222 20.55 -8.04 -9.67
C ALA A 222 19.32 -8.96 -9.85
N SER A 223 19.20 -9.63 -10.99
CA SER A 223 18.09 -10.59 -11.21
C SER A 223 18.17 -11.81 -10.28
N ARG A 224 19.37 -12.23 -9.88
CA ARG A 224 19.55 -13.32 -8.91
C ARG A 224 19.13 -12.87 -7.51
N ILE A 225 19.48 -11.66 -7.09
CA ILE A 225 19.08 -11.06 -5.82
C ILE A 225 17.55 -10.91 -5.78
N ALA A 226 16.93 -10.39 -6.84
CA ALA A 226 15.49 -10.26 -6.93
C ALA A 226 14.76 -11.60 -6.75
N ARG A 227 15.26 -12.67 -7.37
CA ARG A 227 14.72 -14.03 -7.16
C ARG A 227 14.88 -14.51 -5.71
N ALA A 228 16.00 -14.18 -5.07
CA ALA A 228 16.19 -14.51 -3.67
C ALA A 228 15.21 -13.75 -2.75
N ILE A 229 14.93 -12.48 -3.05
CA ILE A 229 13.92 -11.69 -2.36
C ILE A 229 12.54 -12.32 -2.55
N GLN A 230 12.14 -12.62 -3.80
CA GLN A 230 10.85 -13.25 -4.08
C GLN A 230 10.70 -14.59 -3.35
N PHE A 231 11.71 -15.44 -3.41
CA PHE A 231 11.70 -16.72 -2.70
C PHE A 231 11.51 -16.53 -1.19
N ALA A 232 12.27 -15.61 -0.58
CA ALA A 232 12.16 -15.33 0.84
C ALA A 232 10.78 -14.79 1.24
N LEU A 233 10.13 -14.00 0.37
CA LEU A 233 8.83 -13.42 0.63
C LEU A 233 7.66 -14.36 0.28
N SER A 234 7.84 -15.33 -0.63
CA SER A 234 6.82 -16.32 -0.96
C SER A 234 6.62 -17.40 0.11
N GLU A 235 7.56 -17.57 1.03
CA GLU A 235 7.37 -18.46 2.17
C GLU A 235 6.26 -17.91 3.10
N ARG A 236 5.47 -18.80 3.67
CA ARG A 236 4.38 -18.44 4.59
C ARG A 236 4.86 -17.62 5.79
N PHE A 237 4.07 -16.63 6.16
CA PHE A 237 4.25 -15.84 7.36
C PHE A 237 3.31 -16.33 8.46
N ASP A 238 3.86 -16.71 9.61
CA ASP A 238 3.09 -17.17 10.75
C ASP A 238 2.79 -15.99 11.67
N LEU A 239 1.55 -15.54 11.73
CA LEU A 239 1.08 -14.51 12.66
C LEU A 239 0.17 -15.13 13.72
N GLY A 240 0.78 -15.74 14.74
CA GLY A 240 0.05 -16.46 15.78
C GLY A 240 -0.64 -17.71 15.24
N SER A 241 -1.98 -17.71 15.19
CA SER A 241 -2.78 -18.83 14.66
C SER A 241 -3.05 -18.74 13.16
N GLN A 242 -2.58 -17.69 12.49
CA GLN A 242 -2.86 -17.46 11.06
C GLN A 242 -1.61 -17.59 10.22
N HIS A 243 -1.78 -18.17 9.04
CA HIS A 243 -0.74 -18.30 8.03
C HIS A 243 -1.10 -17.39 6.85
N ILE A 244 -0.18 -16.48 6.51
CA ILE A 244 -0.36 -15.53 5.41
C ILE A 244 0.64 -15.86 4.31
N GLU A 245 0.16 -15.96 3.10
CA GLU A 245 0.96 -16.00 1.88
C GLU A 245 0.96 -14.60 1.27
N LEU A 246 2.12 -14.06 0.98
CA LEU A 246 2.29 -12.72 0.46
C LEU A 246 3.24 -12.76 -0.75
N GLY A 247 2.82 -12.13 -1.84
CA GLY A 247 3.70 -11.86 -2.98
C GLY A 247 4.43 -10.53 -2.82
N ALA A 248 5.38 -10.29 -3.70
CA ALA A 248 6.01 -8.98 -3.84
C ALA A 248 6.27 -8.65 -5.29
N SER A 249 5.93 -7.41 -5.68
CA SER A 249 6.27 -6.82 -6.95
C SER A 249 7.56 -6.02 -6.79
N ILE A 250 8.57 -6.35 -7.61
CA ILE A 250 9.93 -5.83 -7.44
C ILE A 250 10.36 -5.14 -8.73
N GLY A 251 10.74 -3.85 -8.63
CA GLY A 251 11.40 -3.11 -9.69
C GLY A 251 12.89 -2.99 -9.44
N ILE A 252 13.68 -3.13 -10.49
CA ILE A 252 15.15 -3.15 -10.43
C ILE A 252 15.69 -2.04 -11.31
N ALA A 253 16.51 -1.14 -10.76
CA ALA A 253 17.27 -0.15 -11.50
C ALA A 253 18.77 -0.31 -11.26
N CYS A 254 19.56 -0.33 -12.33
CA CYS A 254 21.02 -0.47 -12.28
C CYS A 254 21.71 0.88 -12.52
N TYR A 255 22.66 1.21 -11.64
CA TYR A 255 23.58 2.34 -11.85
C TYR A 255 24.76 1.91 -12.73
N PRO A 256 25.23 2.75 -13.67
CA PRO A 256 24.71 4.08 -14.00
C PRO A 256 23.61 4.06 -15.10
N ASP A 257 23.29 2.91 -15.67
CA ASP A 257 22.53 2.78 -16.92
C ASP A 257 21.07 3.25 -16.82
N HIS A 258 20.47 3.07 -15.65
CA HIS A 258 19.06 3.41 -15.42
C HIS A 258 18.91 4.71 -14.61
N GLY A 259 20.04 5.37 -14.32
CA GLY A 259 20.12 6.67 -13.66
C GLY A 259 21.48 6.91 -13.01
N ASP A 260 21.92 8.15 -13.01
CA ASP A 260 23.16 8.63 -12.42
C ASP A 260 22.97 9.24 -11.02
N THR A 261 21.74 9.41 -10.60
CA THR A 261 21.33 9.91 -9.28
C THR A 261 20.40 8.96 -8.58
N LEU A 262 20.34 9.01 -7.25
CA LEU A 262 19.37 8.23 -6.48
C LEU A 262 17.93 8.51 -6.91
N SER A 263 17.59 9.76 -7.16
CA SER A 263 16.24 10.15 -7.60
C SER A 263 15.87 9.51 -8.96
N ALA A 264 16.82 9.43 -9.89
CA ALA A 264 16.62 8.76 -11.17
C ALA A 264 16.46 7.25 -10.98
N LEU A 265 17.32 6.61 -10.17
CA LEU A 265 17.25 5.17 -9.89
C LEU A 265 15.94 4.78 -9.19
N LEU A 266 15.49 5.57 -8.21
CA LEU A 266 14.21 5.34 -7.54
C LEU A 266 13.05 5.42 -8.53
N ARG A 267 13.03 6.43 -9.41
CA ARG A 267 11.99 6.56 -10.43
C ARG A 267 12.00 5.39 -11.41
N SER A 268 13.18 4.98 -11.87
CA SER A 268 13.32 3.85 -12.80
C SER A 268 12.89 2.53 -12.16
N ALA A 269 13.27 2.30 -10.90
CA ALA A 269 12.85 1.10 -10.17
C ALA A 269 11.34 1.11 -9.87
N ASP A 270 10.76 2.25 -9.55
CA ASP A 270 9.31 2.40 -9.32
C ASP A 270 8.51 2.08 -10.59
N ILE A 271 8.92 2.61 -11.76
CA ILE A 271 8.30 2.27 -13.06
C ILE A 271 8.35 0.76 -13.30
N ALA A 272 9.49 0.12 -13.08
CA ALA A 272 9.63 -1.33 -13.26
C ALA A 272 8.78 -2.13 -12.26
N MET A 273 8.70 -1.70 -11.00
CA MET A 273 7.86 -2.31 -9.97
C MET A 273 6.38 -2.20 -10.33
N TYR A 274 5.97 -1.02 -10.80
CA TYR A 274 4.60 -0.79 -11.25
C TYR A 274 4.23 -1.70 -12.45
N HIS A 275 5.14 -1.86 -13.42
CA HIS A 275 4.96 -2.82 -14.51
C HIS A 275 4.84 -4.26 -13.99
N ALA A 276 5.65 -4.66 -13.00
CA ALA A 276 5.54 -5.98 -12.37
C ALA A 276 4.15 -6.23 -11.77
N LYS A 277 3.56 -5.23 -11.11
CA LYS A 277 2.18 -5.29 -10.58
C LYS A 277 1.14 -5.56 -11.68
N HIS A 278 1.30 -4.91 -12.84
CA HIS A 278 0.36 -5.05 -13.96
C HIS A 278 0.51 -6.38 -14.71
N GLN A 279 1.70 -6.92 -14.77
CA GLN A 279 1.95 -8.21 -15.43
C GLN A 279 1.54 -9.44 -14.58
N GLY A 280 0.79 -9.24 -13.50
CA GLY A 280 0.24 -10.32 -12.67
C GLY A 280 0.87 -10.45 -11.29
N ARG A 281 1.56 -9.42 -10.81
CA ARG A 281 2.19 -9.36 -9.47
C ARG A 281 3.20 -10.47 -9.20
N ASN A 282 3.71 -10.54 -7.98
CA ASN A 282 4.64 -11.57 -7.49
C ASN A 282 5.80 -11.85 -8.45
N ARG A 283 6.40 -10.81 -9.00
CA ARG A 283 7.50 -10.86 -9.96
C ARG A 283 8.48 -9.71 -9.81
N ALA A 284 9.63 -9.89 -10.42
CA ALA A 284 10.64 -8.84 -10.51
C ALA A 284 10.84 -8.43 -11.98
N GLU A 285 10.84 -7.13 -12.21
CA GLU A 285 11.09 -6.53 -13.52
C GLU A 285 12.29 -5.59 -13.44
N MET A 286 13.14 -5.66 -14.46
CA MET A 286 14.24 -4.72 -14.62
C MET A 286 13.78 -3.55 -15.47
N PHE A 287 14.11 -2.34 -15.05
CA PHE A 287 13.80 -1.14 -15.82
C PHE A 287 14.40 -1.21 -17.23
N THR A 288 13.61 -0.81 -18.20
CA THR A 288 14.05 -0.57 -19.58
C THR A 288 13.48 0.76 -20.07
N ALA A 289 14.05 1.31 -21.14
CA ALA A 289 13.54 2.55 -21.73
C ALA A 289 12.11 2.39 -22.28
N GLU A 290 11.77 1.18 -22.75
CA GLU A 290 10.43 0.84 -23.23
C GLU A 290 9.40 0.97 -22.10
N LEU A 291 9.70 0.47 -20.90
CA LEU A 291 8.82 0.62 -19.74
C LEU A 291 8.59 2.09 -19.36
N ALA A 292 9.60 2.95 -19.53
CA ALA A 292 9.43 4.37 -19.28
C ALA A 292 8.48 5.03 -20.29
N LEU A 293 8.54 4.62 -21.56
CA LEU A 293 7.63 5.10 -22.59
C LEU A 293 6.19 4.61 -22.32
N GLU A 294 6.02 3.34 -22.02
CA GLU A 294 4.70 2.78 -21.64
C GLU A 294 4.09 3.49 -20.44
N ALA A 295 4.89 3.77 -19.40
CA ALA A 295 4.43 4.49 -18.23
C ALA A 295 4.05 5.95 -18.55
N ALA A 296 4.80 6.62 -19.43
CA ALA A 296 4.48 7.98 -19.89
C ALA A 296 3.19 8.00 -20.72
N ASP A 297 3.05 7.08 -21.67
CA ASP A 297 1.84 6.92 -22.50
C ASP A 297 0.61 6.65 -21.65
N ARG A 298 0.75 5.81 -20.62
CA ARG A 298 -0.32 5.51 -19.68
C ARG A 298 -0.75 6.73 -18.86
N ALA A 299 0.22 7.49 -18.34
CA ALA A 299 -0.07 8.71 -17.58
C ALA A 299 -0.73 9.80 -18.44
N GLU A 300 -0.40 9.85 -19.73
CA GLU A 300 -1.08 10.70 -20.70
C GLU A 300 -2.52 10.22 -20.92
N LEU A 301 -2.70 8.93 -21.16
CA LEU A 301 -4.01 8.32 -21.39
C LEU A 301 -4.95 8.53 -20.19
N GLU A 302 -4.42 8.44 -18.95
CA GLU A 302 -5.18 8.70 -17.72
C GLU A 302 -5.70 10.15 -17.66
N ARG A 303 -4.87 11.12 -18.03
CA ARG A 303 -5.27 12.54 -18.08
C ARG A 303 -6.34 12.79 -19.15
N ASP A 304 -6.18 12.18 -20.31
CA ASP A 304 -7.08 12.38 -21.43
C ASP A 304 -8.42 11.70 -21.22
N LEU A 305 -8.46 10.56 -20.51
CA LEU A 305 -9.67 9.79 -20.23
C LEU A 305 -10.77 10.61 -19.54
N LEU A 306 -10.40 11.42 -18.54
CA LEU A 306 -11.36 12.27 -17.82
C LEU A 306 -11.90 13.39 -18.70
N LEU A 307 -11.09 13.90 -19.64
CA LEU A 307 -11.51 14.93 -20.61
C LEU A 307 -12.38 14.32 -21.70
N ALA A 308 -12.09 13.09 -22.12
CA ALA A 308 -12.82 12.38 -23.15
C ALA A 308 -14.32 12.20 -22.82
N LEU A 309 -14.63 11.93 -21.54
CA LEU A 309 -16.03 11.87 -21.07
C LEU A 309 -16.79 13.18 -21.26
N GLN A 310 -16.11 14.33 -21.08
CA GLN A 310 -16.72 15.65 -21.25
C GLN A 310 -16.86 16.06 -22.72
N ARG A 311 -16.00 15.49 -23.59
CA ARG A 311 -15.94 15.81 -25.02
C ARG A 311 -16.71 14.86 -25.93
N ASP A 312 -17.42 13.88 -25.33
CA ASP A 312 -18.18 12.84 -26.05
C ASP A 312 -17.32 12.06 -27.06
N GLU A 313 -16.07 11.75 -26.65
CA GLU A 313 -15.11 11.02 -27.47
C GLU A 313 -15.32 9.50 -27.45
N PHE A 314 -16.20 8.98 -26.61
CA PHE A 314 -16.54 7.57 -26.56
C PHE A 314 -17.68 7.23 -27.52
N ILE A 315 -17.58 6.03 -28.13
CA ILE A 315 -18.61 5.47 -28.99
C ILE A 315 -18.90 4.03 -28.60
N LEU A 316 -20.06 3.50 -28.97
CA LEU A 316 -20.39 2.09 -28.83
C LEU A 316 -20.38 1.41 -30.20
N GLU A 317 -19.70 0.27 -30.26
CA GLU A 317 -19.84 -0.71 -31.32
C GLU A 317 -20.64 -1.91 -30.81
N PHE A 318 -21.30 -2.61 -31.72
CA PHE A 318 -22.16 -3.73 -31.40
C PHE A 318 -21.68 -5.00 -32.10
N GLN A 319 -21.60 -6.12 -31.36
CA GLN A 319 -21.26 -7.42 -31.90
C GLN A 319 -22.43 -8.40 -31.70
N PRO A 320 -22.86 -9.11 -32.77
CA PRO A 320 -24.02 -10.00 -32.69
C PRO A 320 -23.69 -11.31 -31.97
N GLN A 321 -24.62 -11.76 -31.12
CA GLN A 321 -24.71 -13.14 -30.64
C GLN A 321 -25.78 -13.84 -31.45
N VAL A 322 -25.36 -14.90 -32.19
CA VAL A 322 -26.15 -15.52 -33.24
C VAL A 322 -26.59 -16.93 -32.81
N GLU A 323 -27.86 -17.24 -32.99
CA GLU A 323 -28.39 -18.59 -32.85
C GLU A 323 -28.06 -19.43 -34.09
N ALA A 324 -27.26 -20.50 -33.91
CA ALA A 324 -26.67 -21.28 -34.99
C ALA A 324 -27.69 -21.93 -35.95
N ILE A 325 -28.90 -22.29 -35.44
CA ILE A 325 -29.91 -23.02 -36.23
C ILE A 325 -30.70 -22.04 -37.08
N SER A 326 -31.14 -20.93 -36.54
CA SER A 326 -32.00 -19.97 -37.21
C SER A 326 -31.22 -18.87 -37.93
N GLY A 327 -29.95 -18.65 -37.59
CA GLY A 327 -29.18 -17.48 -38.02
C GLY A 327 -29.65 -16.17 -37.40
N ARG A 328 -30.60 -16.22 -36.45
CA ARG A 328 -31.15 -15.04 -35.79
C ARG A 328 -30.18 -14.45 -34.77
N VAL A 329 -30.04 -13.15 -34.77
CA VAL A 329 -29.34 -12.44 -33.69
C VAL A 329 -30.29 -12.28 -32.50
N VAL A 330 -29.85 -12.74 -31.34
CA VAL A 330 -30.65 -12.70 -30.11
C VAL A 330 -30.20 -11.59 -29.14
N THR A 331 -28.91 -11.28 -29.16
CA THR A 331 -28.29 -10.25 -28.30
C THR A 331 -27.21 -9.54 -29.11
N ALA A 332 -27.01 -8.26 -28.85
CA ALA A 332 -25.90 -7.45 -29.35
C ALA A 332 -25.03 -7.04 -28.16
N GLU A 333 -23.77 -7.43 -28.13
CA GLU A 333 -22.86 -6.95 -27.10
C GLU A 333 -22.41 -5.53 -27.44
N ALA A 334 -22.61 -4.58 -26.51
CA ALA A 334 -22.16 -3.21 -26.62
C ALA A 334 -20.70 -3.11 -26.14
N LEU A 335 -19.83 -2.77 -27.05
CA LEU A 335 -18.40 -2.67 -26.83
C LEU A 335 -17.96 -1.22 -26.95
N ILE A 336 -17.46 -0.67 -25.85
CA ILE A 336 -16.97 0.72 -25.84
C ILE A 336 -15.72 0.87 -26.71
N ARG A 337 -15.60 2.00 -27.39
CA ARG A 337 -14.42 2.45 -28.13
C ARG A 337 -14.14 3.89 -27.79
N TRP A 338 -12.89 4.29 -27.82
CA TRP A 338 -12.52 5.69 -27.64
C TRP A 338 -12.01 6.26 -28.96
N ALA A 339 -12.80 7.15 -29.57
CA ALA A 339 -12.42 7.92 -30.76
C ALA A 339 -11.52 9.07 -30.33
N HIS A 340 -10.25 8.74 -30.07
CA HIS A 340 -9.27 9.69 -29.55
C HIS A 340 -8.84 10.66 -30.65
N PRO A 341 -8.79 11.98 -30.41
CA PRO A 341 -8.49 12.97 -31.46
C PRO A 341 -7.09 12.82 -32.09
N GLU A 342 -6.11 12.26 -31.36
CA GLU A 342 -4.73 12.14 -31.82
C GLU A 342 -4.27 10.68 -32.03
N ARG A 343 -4.98 9.69 -31.50
CA ARG A 343 -4.61 8.27 -31.51
C ARG A 343 -5.55 7.38 -32.32
N ASP A 344 -6.45 7.99 -33.12
CA ASP A 344 -7.52 7.29 -33.83
C ASP A 344 -8.43 6.48 -32.86
N LEU A 345 -8.83 5.27 -33.23
CA LEU A 345 -9.71 4.42 -32.43
C LEU A 345 -8.91 3.61 -31.40
N VAL A 346 -8.97 4.00 -30.12
CA VAL A 346 -8.32 3.30 -29.02
C VAL A 346 -9.23 2.18 -28.51
N MET A 347 -8.69 0.96 -28.43
CA MET A 347 -9.42 -0.22 -28.01
C MET A 347 -9.52 -0.33 -26.48
N PRO A 348 -10.60 -0.97 -25.92
CA PRO A 348 -10.83 -1.09 -24.49
C PRO A 348 -9.64 -1.65 -23.69
N GLY A 349 -8.94 -2.63 -24.24
CA GLY A 349 -7.77 -3.25 -23.61
C GLY A 349 -6.65 -2.27 -23.23
N PHE A 350 -6.60 -1.07 -23.84
CA PHE A 350 -5.61 -0.04 -23.51
C PHE A 350 -6.10 0.94 -22.45
N PHE A 351 -7.39 1.35 -22.45
CA PHE A 351 -7.86 2.40 -21.57
C PHE A 351 -8.73 1.92 -20.39
N VAL A 352 -9.40 0.76 -20.52
CA VAL A 352 -10.23 0.23 -19.41
C VAL A 352 -9.40 -0.08 -18.17
N PRO A 353 -8.22 -0.74 -18.26
CA PRO A 353 -7.36 -0.92 -17.09
C PRO A 353 -6.95 0.40 -16.43
N VAL A 354 -6.67 1.45 -17.23
CA VAL A 354 -6.35 2.79 -16.72
C VAL A 354 -7.55 3.42 -16.03
N ALA A 355 -8.75 3.27 -16.62
CA ALA A 355 -10.01 3.74 -16.02
C ALA A 355 -10.31 3.02 -14.69
N GLU A 356 -10.04 1.73 -14.61
CA GLU A 356 -10.22 0.96 -13.37
C GLU A 356 -9.29 1.45 -12.28
N GLU A 357 -8.01 1.66 -12.56
CA GLU A 357 -7.03 2.10 -11.56
C GLU A 357 -7.28 3.52 -11.06
N SER A 358 -7.54 4.45 -11.96
CA SER A 358 -7.85 5.84 -11.62
C SER A 358 -9.22 6.00 -10.94
N GLY A 359 -10.10 4.99 -11.06
CA GLY A 359 -11.50 5.07 -10.62
C GLY A 359 -12.43 5.75 -11.63
N ALA A 360 -11.92 6.21 -12.77
CA ALA A 360 -12.72 6.80 -13.85
C ALA A 360 -13.70 5.80 -14.48
N ILE A 361 -13.48 4.50 -14.28
CA ILE A 361 -14.36 3.42 -14.76
C ILE A 361 -15.81 3.59 -14.30
N VAL A 362 -16.05 4.16 -13.12
CA VAL A 362 -17.43 4.40 -12.62
C VAL A 362 -18.15 5.44 -13.48
N ALA A 363 -17.49 6.55 -13.79
CA ALA A 363 -18.06 7.59 -14.65
C ALA A 363 -18.20 7.12 -16.11
N LEU A 364 -17.24 6.32 -16.58
CA LEU A 364 -17.29 5.66 -17.89
C LEU A 364 -18.45 4.68 -17.97
N GLY A 365 -18.66 3.86 -16.95
CA GLY A 365 -19.78 2.93 -16.87
C GLY A 365 -21.14 3.63 -16.83
N ASP A 366 -21.26 4.74 -16.12
CA ASP A 366 -22.48 5.55 -16.13
C ASP A 366 -22.78 6.09 -17.55
N TRP A 367 -21.75 6.55 -18.28
CA TRP A 367 -21.88 6.97 -19.67
C TRP A 367 -22.32 5.81 -20.56
N VAL A 368 -21.64 4.66 -20.48
CA VAL A 368 -21.98 3.44 -21.25
C VAL A 368 -23.43 3.02 -20.96
N MET A 369 -23.79 2.92 -19.70
CA MET A 369 -25.13 2.49 -19.27
C MET A 369 -26.23 3.43 -19.80
N SER A 370 -25.99 4.74 -19.75
CA SER A 370 -26.93 5.74 -20.33
C SER A 370 -27.09 5.55 -21.83
N ARG A 371 -25.98 5.37 -22.57
CA ARG A 371 -26.02 5.15 -24.03
C ARG A 371 -26.65 3.82 -24.41
N VAL A 372 -26.37 2.76 -23.66
CA VAL A 372 -27.00 1.44 -23.86
C VAL A 372 -28.49 1.51 -23.60
N CYS A 373 -28.95 2.15 -22.52
CA CYS A 373 -30.38 2.34 -22.23
C CYS A 373 -31.09 3.15 -23.32
N GLU A 374 -30.49 4.24 -23.77
CA GLU A 374 -31.00 5.04 -24.87
C GLU A 374 -31.16 4.21 -26.15
N THR A 375 -30.15 3.46 -26.54
CA THR A 375 -30.16 2.61 -27.73
C THR A 375 -31.18 1.48 -27.62
N ALA A 376 -31.23 0.78 -26.47
CA ALA A 376 -32.21 -0.26 -26.22
C ALA A 376 -33.67 0.25 -26.31
N ALA A 377 -33.91 1.44 -25.79
CA ALA A 377 -35.24 2.07 -25.92
C ALA A 377 -35.60 2.44 -27.38
N ARG A 378 -34.63 2.90 -28.18
CA ARG A 378 -34.83 3.12 -29.62
C ARG A 378 -35.11 1.82 -30.35
N TRP A 379 -34.36 0.77 -30.07
CA TRP A 379 -34.55 -0.57 -30.66
C TRP A 379 -35.91 -1.16 -30.28
N ALA A 380 -36.32 -1.05 -29.04
CA ALA A 380 -37.66 -1.49 -28.61
C ALA A 380 -38.79 -0.76 -29.36
N LYS A 381 -38.68 0.55 -29.54
CA LYS A 381 -39.65 1.35 -30.31
C LYS A 381 -39.66 0.98 -31.81
N ALA A 382 -38.54 0.54 -32.35
CA ALA A 382 -38.39 0.08 -33.73
C ALA A 382 -38.76 -1.38 -33.95
N ASP A 383 -39.29 -2.09 -32.94
CA ASP A 383 -39.61 -3.53 -32.95
C ASP A 383 -38.39 -4.42 -33.26
N ILE A 384 -37.19 -3.97 -32.86
CA ILE A 384 -35.97 -4.75 -32.93
C ILE A 384 -35.88 -5.57 -31.64
N GLY A 385 -36.22 -6.86 -31.74
CA GLY A 385 -36.32 -7.74 -30.57
C GLY A 385 -34.97 -8.31 -30.07
N GLN A 386 -33.87 -7.58 -30.22
CA GLN A 386 -32.53 -7.97 -29.78
C GLN A 386 -32.22 -7.27 -28.47
N ARG A 387 -31.66 -8.02 -27.49
CA ARG A 387 -31.12 -7.44 -26.25
C ARG A 387 -29.81 -6.72 -26.53
N ILE A 388 -29.45 -5.81 -25.63
CA ILE A 388 -28.10 -5.25 -25.60
C ILE A 388 -27.42 -5.73 -24.32
N ALA A 389 -26.30 -6.44 -24.49
CA ALA A 389 -25.44 -6.88 -23.41
C ALA A 389 -24.39 -5.79 -23.12
N VAL A 390 -24.10 -5.59 -21.85
CA VAL A 390 -23.15 -4.57 -21.37
C VAL A 390 -22.26 -5.16 -20.27
N ASN A 391 -20.97 -4.96 -20.39
CA ASN A 391 -19.95 -5.36 -19.42
C ASN A 391 -19.98 -4.45 -18.18
N ILE A 392 -19.93 -5.05 -16.99
CA ILE A 392 -19.92 -4.36 -15.69
C ILE A 392 -18.64 -4.66 -14.94
N SER A 393 -17.89 -3.64 -14.57
CA SER A 393 -16.66 -3.78 -13.80
C SER A 393 -16.92 -4.04 -12.31
N SER A 394 -15.93 -4.63 -11.64
CA SER A 394 -15.96 -4.87 -10.19
C SER A 394 -16.10 -3.56 -9.38
N ARG A 395 -15.47 -2.47 -9.85
CA ARG A 395 -15.53 -1.17 -9.18
C ARG A 395 -16.89 -0.49 -9.31
N GLU A 396 -17.59 -0.68 -10.42
CA GLU A 396 -18.96 -0.19 -10.59
C GLU A 396 -19.90 -0.93 -9.64
N LEU A 397 -19.86 -2.26 -9.65
CA LEU A 397 -20.73 -3.08 -8.83
C LEU A 397 -20.51 -2.90 -7.33
N ALA A 398 -19.27 -2.52 -6.92
CA ALA A 398 -18.94 -2.19 -5.54
C ALA A 398 -19.52 -0.84 -5.07
N GLN A 399 -20.01 0.02 -5.98
CA GLN A 399 -20.66 1.27 -5.59
C GLN A 399 -22.03 0.98 -4.96
N ALA A 400 -22.26 1.57 -3.79
CA ALA A 400 -23.50 1.33 -3.02
C ALA A 400 -24.78 1.73 -3.79
N ASP A 401 -24.67 2.66 -4.74
CA ASP A 401 -25.74 3.25 -5.52
C ASP A 401 -25.83 2.72 -6.95
N PHE A 402 -24.98 1.78 -7.37
CA PHE A 402 -24.95 1.24 -8.74
C PHE A 402 -26.34 0.82 -9.24
N PHE A 403 -27.04 -0.02 -8.47
CA PHE A 403 -28.37 -0.52 -8.85
C PHE A 403 -29.42 0.59 -8.92
N LEU A 404 -29.28 1.63 -8.12
CA LEU A 404 -30.16 2.81 -8.19
C LEU A 404 -29.89 3.61 -9.47
N ARG A 405 -28.63 3.85 -9.81
CA ARG A 405 -28.23 4.55 -11.05
C ARG A 405 -28.70 3.79 -12.29
N LEU A 406 -28.52 2.47 -12.33
CA LEU A 406 -29.02 1.62 -13.42
C LEU A 406 -30.54 1.78 -13.61
N ARG A 407 -31.34 1.69 -12.53
CA ARG A 407 -32.79 1.88 -12.60
C ARG A 407 -33.18 3.30 -13.04
N HIS A 408 -32.42 4.30 -12.60
CA HIS A 408 -32.61 5.68 -13.07
C HIS A 408 -32.32 5.82 -14.56
N ALA A 409 -31.24 5.22 -15.07
CA ALA A 409 -30.93 5.25 -16.51
C ALA A 409 -32.04 4.57 -17.34
N MET A 410 -32.50 3.38 -16.90
CA MET A 410 -33.63 2.70 -17.57
C MET A 410 -34.90 3.56 -17.56
N ALA A 411 -35.23 4.17 -16.45
CA ALA A 411 -36.42 5.02 -16.32
C ALA A 411 -36.31 6.29 -17.16
N ALA A 412 -35.15 6.95 -17.16
CA ALA A 412 -34.91 8.19 -17.93
C ALA A 412 -35.11 8.00 -19.43
N HIS A 413 -34.66 6.85 -19.97
CA HIS A 413 -34.78 6.51 -21.39
C HIS A 413 -36.02 5.67 -21.72
N GLN A 414 -36.82 5.28 -20.73
CA GLN A 414 -37.97 4.37 -20.89
C GLN A 414 -37.55 3.02 -21.47
N THR A 415 -36.43 2.51 -21.04
CA THR A 415 -35.84 1.24 -21.52
C THR A 415 -36.60 0.07 -20.91
N PRO A 416 -37.16 -0.84 -21.71
CA PRO A 416 -37.76 -2.06 -21.18
C PRO A 416 -36.68 -2.95 -20.58
N PRO A 417 -36.81 -3.44 -19.32
CA PRO A 417 -35.77 -4.22 -18.67
C PRO A 417 -35.32 -5.48 -19.45
N HIS A 418 -36.26 -6.14 -20.15
CA HIS A 418 -35.98 -7.31 -20.97
C HIS A 418 -35.08 -7.05 -22.19
N MET A 419 -34.82 -5.81 -22.52
CA MET A 419 -33.87 -5.41 -23.57
C MET A 419 -32.42 -5.35 -23.09
N LEU A 420 -32.17 -5.48 -21.79
CA LEU A 420 -30.82 -5.42 -21.22
C LEU A 420 -30.33 -6.78 -20.75
N GLU A 421 -29.03 -6.98 -20.90
CA GLU A 421 -28.26 -8.08 -20.33
C GLU A 421 -27.00 -7.50 -19.67
N LEU A 422 -26.75 -7.82 -18.39
CA LEU A 422 -25.55 -7.39 -17.67
C LEU A 422 -24.54 -8.52 -17.69
N GLU A 423 -23.33 -8.25 -18.16
CA GLU A 423 -22.23 -9.20 -18.20
C GLU A 423 -21.24 -8.90 -17.08
N ILE A 424 -20.93 -9.90 -16.25
CA ILE A 424 -19.97 -9.83 -15.16
C ILE A 424 -18.92 -10.91 -15.34
N SER A 425 -17.65 -10.62 -15.12
CA SER A 425 -16.59 -11.60 -15.25
C SER A 425 -16.74 -12.75 -14.26
N GLU A 426 -16.22 -13.94 -14.61
CA GLU A 426 -16.22 -15.13 -13.74
C GLU A 426 -15.66 -14.81 -12.36
N SER A 427 -14.49 -14.17 -12.30
CA SER A 427 -13.82 -13.82 -11.03
C SER A 427 -14.71 -12.94 -10.14
N LEU A 428 -15.33 -11.90 -10.73
CA LEU A 428 -16.24 -11.02 -10.02
C LEU A 428 -17.46 -11.80 -9.50
N ALA A 429 -18.08 -12.65 -10.32
CA ALA A 429 -19.24 -13.43 -9.95
C ALA A 429 -18.98 -14.33 -8.73
N MET A 430 -17.76 -14.87 -8.61
CA MET A 430 -17.37 -15.73 -7.48
C MET A 430 -17.16 -14.96 -6.17
N GLU A 431 -16.92 -13.64 -6.21
CA GLU A 431 -16.64 -12.79 -5.04
C GLU A 431 -17.87 -12.02 -4.53
N LEU A 432 -19.00 -12.05 -5.26
CA LEU A 432 -20.19 -11.26 -4.93
C LEU A 432 -20.71 -11.55 -3.52
N ASP A 433 -21.00 -10.52 -2.76
CA ASP A 433 -21.64 -10.64 -1.46
C ASP A 433 -23.16 -10.91 -1.59
N ARG A 434 -23.78 -11.26 -0.47
CA ARG A 434 -25.20 -11.58 -0.43
C ARG A 434 -26.09 -10.39 -0.82
N ARG A 435 -25.68 -9.16 -0.48
CA ARG A 435 -26.42 -7.94 -0.80
C ARG A 435 -26.48 -7.71 -2.31
N VAL A 436 -25.35 -7.86 -2.99
CA VAL A 436 -25.26 -7.73 -4.45
C VAL A 436 -26.08 -8.83 -5.14
N LEU A 437 -25.99 -10.07 -4.66
CA LEU A 437 -26.79 -11.17 -5.20
C LEU A 437 -28.30 -10.91 -5.10
N ASP A 438 -28.77 -10.35 -4.00
CA ASP A 438 -30.19 -10.03 -3.83
C ASP A 438 -30.64 -8.89 -4.76
N GLN A 439 -29.78 -7.90 -5.02
CA GLN A 439 -30.05 -6.84 -6.01
C GLN A 439 -30.08 -7.39 -7.45
N LEU A 440 -29.17 -8.29 -7.82
CA LEU A 440 -29.17 -8.96 -9.13
C LEU A 440 -30.44 -9.81 -9.31
N ARG A 441 -30.89 -10.55 -8.29
CA ARG A 441 -32.17 -11.27 -8.33
C ARG A 441 -33.34 -10.33 -8.54
N GLY A 442 -33.32 -9.14 -7.92
CA GLY A 442 -34.32 -8.11 -8.15
C GLY A 442 -34.37 -7.65 -9.60
N LEU A 443 -33.22 -7.36 -10.21
CA LEU A 443 -33.13 -6.98 -11.63
C LEU A 443 -33.63 -8.11 -12.56
N GLN A 444 -33.27 -9.35 -12.26
CA GLN A 444 -33.71 -10.52 -13.01
C GLN A 444 -35.27 -10.67 -12.96
N GLN A 445 -35.88 -10.44 -11.81
CA GLN A 445 -37.34 -10.43 -11.66
C GLN A 445 -37.99 -9.25 -12.41
N GLU A 446 -37.32 -8.12 -12.57
CA GLU A 446 -37.73 -7.00 -13.41
C GLU A 446 -37.61 -7.31 -14.91
N GLY A 447 -36.85 -8.36 -15.29
CA GLY A 447 -36.69 -8.83 -16.68
C GLY A 447 -35.33 -8.58 -17.30
N VAL A 448 -34.38 -7.96 -16.57
CA VAL A 448 -32.97 -7.84 -16.99
C VAL A 448 -32.33 -9.22 -16.96
N ARG A 449 -31.53 -9.60 -17.96
CA ARG A 449 -30.74 -10.82 -17.93
C ARG A 449 -29.37 -10.57 -17.30
N ILE A 450 -28.84 -11.63 -16.67
CA ILE A 450 -27.50 -11.62 -16.09
C ILE A 450 -26.67 -12.72 -16.77
N ALA A 451 -25.49 -12.37 -17.25
CA ALA A 451 -24.55 -13.31 -17.86
C ALA A 451 -23.21 -13.30 -17.12
N ILE A 452 -22.57 -14.46 -17.03
CA ILE A 452 -21.16 -14.57 -16.64
C ILE A 452 -20.32 -14.54 -17.91
N ASP A 453 -19.30 -13.69 -17.90
CA ASP A 453 -18.37 -13.51 -19.01
C ASP A 453 -17.00 -14.15 -18.70
N ASP A 454 -16.19 -14.41 -19.75
CA ASP A 454 -14.84 -14.98 -19.68
C ASP A 454 -14.77 -16.32 -18.91
N PHE A 455 -15.84 -17.16 -18.97
CA PHE A 455 -15.87 -18.41 -18.20
C PHE A 455 -14.84 -19.42 -18.70
N GLY A 456 -14.04 -19.93 -17.76
CA GLY A 456 -12.97 -20.89 -18.01
C GLY A 456 -11.56 -20.29 -17.96
N THR A 457 -11.42 -19.01 -17.67
CA THR A 457 -10.12 -18.35 -17.47
C THR A 457 -9.70 -18.34 -16.00
N GLY A 458 -10.63 -18.61 -15.08
CA GLY A 458 -10.45 -18.54 -13.63
C GLY A 458 -10.64 -19.87 -12.90
N TYR A 459 -10.65 -19.84 -11.58
CA TYR A 459 -10.95 -20.96 -10.71
C TYR A 459 -12.43 -20.96 -10.34
N SER A 460 -13.24 -21.74 -11.08
CA SER A 460 -14.67 -21.85 -10.81
C SER A 460 -14.96 -22.66 -9.55
N ASN A 461 -15.69 -22.07 -8.61
CA ASN A 461 -16.32 -22.81 -7.54
C ASN A 461 -17.74 -23.22 -7.96
N LEU A 462 -17.92 -24.49 -8.33
CA LEU A 462 -19.19 -25.03 -8.83
C LEU A 462 -20.35 -24.88 -7.83
N SER A 463 -20.08 -24.97 -6.53
CA SER A 463 -21.11 -24.76 -5.51
C SER A 463 -21.59 -23.32 -5.53
N ARG A 464 -20.69 -22.39 -5.76
CA ARG A 464 -21.00 -20.96 -5.85
C ARG A 464 -21.80 -20.64 -7.11
N LEU A 465 -21.40 -21.21 -8.26
CA LEU A 465 -22.10 -21.01 -9.54
C LEU A 465 -23.60 -21.33 -9.46
N LYS A 466 -23.97 -22.39 -8.72
CA LYS A 466 -25.37 -22.76 -8.51
C LYS A 466 -26.19 -21.71 -7.73
N GLU A 467 -25.56 -20.91 -6.90
CA GLU A 467 -26.24 -19.90 -6.05
C GLU A 467 -26.44 -18.55 -6.78
N LEU A 468 -25.72 -18.35 -7.88
CA LEU A 468 -25.75 -17.10 -8.63
C LEU A 468 -27.06 -16.95 -9.41
N PRO A 469 -27.65 -15.75 -9.45
CA PRO A 469 -28.81 -15.43 -10.28
C PRO A 469 -28.34 -15.15 -11.71
N VAL A 470 -28.00 -16.20 -12.46
CA VAL A 470 -27.40 -16.12 -13.79
C VAL A 470 -28.27 -16.86 -14.78
N ASP A 471 -28.58 -16.21 -15.91
CA ASP A 471 -29.36 -16.78 -17.00
C ASP A 471 -28.45 -17.42 -18.05
N ARG A 472 -27.21 -16.92 -18.19
CA ARG A 472 -26.31 -17.24 -19.29
C ARG A 472 -24.86 -17.28 -18.86
N VAL A 473 -24.06 -18.11 -19.52
CA VAL A 473 -22.60 -18.17 -19.36
C VAL A 473 -21.95 -18.07 -20.73
N LYS A 474 -21.02 -17.13 -20.90
CA LYS A 474 -20.20 -16.95 -22.10
C LYS A 474 -18.88 -17.71 -21.90
N ILE A 475 -18.61 -18.69 -22.74
CA ILE A 475 -17.38 -19.49 -22.71
C ILE A 475 -16.31 -18.72 -23.47
N ASP A 476 -15.18 -18.45 -22.79
CA ASP A 476 -14.05 -17.71 -23.35
C ASP A 476 -13.40 -18.45 -24.52
N ARG A 477 -12.88 -17.68 -25.46
CA ARG A 477 -12.19 -18.15 -26.66
C ARG A 477 -11.02 -19.11 -26.37
N SER A 478 -10.36 -19.02 -25.21
CA SER A 478 -9.23 -19.89 -24.87
C SER A 478 -9.62 -21.38 -24.81
N LEU A 479 -10.86 -21.67 -24.37
CA LEU A 479 -11.40 -23.04 -24.34
C LEU A 479 -11.80 -23.58 -25.71
N VAL A 480 -12.03 -22.71 -26.70
CA VAL A 480 -12.54 -23.09 -28.00
C VAL A 480 -11.56 -22.94 -29.16
N ARG A 481 -10.46 -22.22 -28.95
CA ARG A 481 -9.48 -21.91 -29.98
C ARG A 481 -9.01 -23.17 -30.75
N ASP A 482 -8.69 -24.23 -30.03
CA ASP A 482 -8.13 -25.45 -30.60
C ASP A 482 -9.17 -26.59 -30.76
N ILE A 483 -10.47 -26.28 -30.64
CA ILE A 483 -11.56 -27.29 -30.60
C ILE A 483 -11.67 -28.11 -31.89
N ALA A 484 -11.35 -27.52 -33.04
CA ALA A 484 -11.39 -28.19 -34.32
C ALA A 484 -10.32 -29.29 -34.45
N ILE A 485 -9.16 -29.11 -33.79
CA ILE A 485 -7.99 -29.98 -33.98
C ILE A 485 -7.65 -30.83 -32.75
N SER A 486 -7.97 -30.38 -31.53
CA SER A 486 -7.63 -31.06 -30.28
C SER A 486 -8.79 -31.88 -29.71
N ALA A 487 -8.57 -33.17 -29.49
CA ALA A 487 -9.53 -34.05 -28.81
C ALA A 487 -9.66 -33.66 -27.31
N GLU A 488 -8.60 -33.22 -26.70
CA GLU A 488 -8.59 -32.75 -25.31
C GLU A 488 -9.46 -31.50 -25.15
N ALA A 489 -9.27 -30.49 -26.02
CA ALA A 489 -10.10 -29.29 -26.03
C ALA A 489 -11.59 -29.60 -26.20
N ARG A 490 -11.93 -30.54 -27.08
CA ARG A 490 -13.33 -31.03 -27.24
C ARG A 490 -13.88 -31.66 -25.97
N THR A 491 -13.08 -32.48 -25.29
CA THR A 491 -13.51 -33.15 -24.04
C THR A 491 -13.76 -32.14 -22.93
N ILE A 492 -12.83 -31.19 -22.76
CA ILE A 492 -12.96 -30.13 -21.73
C ILE A 492 -14.18 -29.24 -22.03
N CYS A 493 -14.30 -28.76 -23.27
CA CYS A 493 -15.42 -27.91 -23.68
C CYS A 493 -16.76 -28.62 -23.49
N SER A 494 -16.86 -29.89 -23.89
CA SER A 494 -18.08 -30.71 -23.73
C SER A 494 -18.46 -30.87 -22.24
N ALA A 495 -17.50 -31.10 -21.37
CA ALA A 495 -17.73 -31.19 -19.92
C ALA A 495 -18.25 -29.89 -19.34
N VAL A 496 -17.63 -28.73 -19.72
CA VAL A 496 -18.04 -27.42 -19.29
C VAL A 496 -19.44 -27.06 -19.78
N VAL A 497 -19.72 -27.24 -21.07
CA VAL A 497 -21.05 -27.02 -21.66
C VAL A 497 -22.13 -27.88 -20.97
N GLY A 498 -21.86 -29.17 -20.78
CA GLY A 498 -22.79 -30.09 -20.11
C GLY A 498 -23.06 -29.67 -18.65
N LEU A 499 -22.06 -29.17 -17.94
CA LEU A 499 -22.22 -28.65 -16.59
C LEU A 499 -23.14 -27.43 -16.57
N ILE A 500 -22.87 -26.40 -17.40
CA ILE A 500 -23.63 -25.15 -17.44
C ILE A 500 -25.08 -25.43 -17.81
N GLN A 501 -25.31 -26.23 -18.83
CA GLN A 501 -26.66 -26.64 -19.25
C GLN A 501 -27.38 -27.48 -18.18
N GLY A 502 -26.63 -28.34 -17.46
CA GLY A 502 -27.16 -29.13 -16.33
C GLY A 502 -27.62 -28.25 -15.15
N LEU A 503 -27.08 -27.05 -15.02
CA LEU A 503 -27.52 -26.02 -14.06
C LEU A 503 -28.70 -25.17 -14.57
N GLY A 504 -29.17 -25.40 -15.82
CA GLY A 504 -30.28 -24.69 -16.42
C GLY A 504 -29.92 -23.34 -17.04
N MET A 505 -28.64 -23.07 -17.26
CA MET A 505 -28.15 -21.82 -17.85
C MET A 505 -27.94 -21.98 -19.36
N GLU A 506 -28.16 -20.88 -20.12
CA GLU A 506 -27.81 -20.80 -21.53
C GLU A 506 -26.30 -20.69 -21.73
N VAL A 507 -25.78 -21.29 -22.80
CA VAL A 507 -24.36 -21.18 -23.16
C VAL A 507 -24.21 -20.33 -24.41
N VAL A 508 -23.36 -19.32 -24.35
CA VAL A 508 -22.83 -18.57 -25.50
C VAL A 508 -21.36 -18.93 -25.64
N VAL A 509 -20.91 -19.19 -26.84
CA VAL A 509 -19.49 -19.46 -27.10
C VAL A 509 -18.88 -18.28 -27.83
N GLU A 510 -17.80 -17.76 -27.26
CA GLU A 510 -17.08 -16.61 -27.80
C GLU A 510 -15.88 -17.01 -28.68
N GLY A 511 -15.42 -16.04 -29.47
CA GLY A 511 -14.23 -16.21 -30.28
C GLY A 511 -14.34 -17.27 -31.36
N VAL A 512 -15.53 -17.54 -31.88
CA VAL A 512 -15.72 -18.43 -33.03
C VAL A 512 -15.22 -17.73 -34.30
N GLU A 513 -14.15 -18.26 -34.89
CA GLU A 513 -13.47 -17.65 -36.04
C GLU A 513 -13.64 -18.48 -37.33
N SER A 514 -14.05 -19.73 -37.23
CA SER A 514 -14.20 -20.62 -38.38
C SER A 514 -15.44 -21.51 -38.32
N GLU A 515 -15.91 -21.94 -39.49
CA GLU A 515 -17.01 -22.91 -39.65
C GLU A 515 -16.70 -24.25 -38.97
N ALA A 516 -15.45 -24.69 -39.04
CA ALA A 516 -15.02 -25.94 -38.39
C ALA A 516 -15.15 -25.89 -36.87
N GLN A 517 -14.85 -24.74 -36.24
CA GLN A 517 -15.10 -24.55 -34.79
C GLN A 517 -16.61 -24.59 -34.51
N MET A 518 -17.41 -23.84 -35.28
CA MET A 518 -18.84 -23.78 -35.12
C MET A 518 -19.48 -25.17 -35.21
N ASP A 519 -19.12 -25.98 -36.21
CA ASP A 519 -19.67 -27.32 -36.39
C ASP A 519 -19.33 -28.26 -35.22
N MET A 520 -18.09 -28.21 -34.71
CA MET A 520 -17.71 -28.99 -33.53
C MET A 520 -18.49 -28.58 -32.29
N LEU A 521 -18.70 -27.28 -32.09
CA LEU A 521 -19.44 -26.73 -30.96
C LEU A 521 -20.94 -27.06 -31.04
N ARG A 522 -21.50 -27.13 -32.24
CA ARG A 522 -22.89 -27.59 -32.48
C ARG A 522 -23.04 -29.07 -32.10
N VAL A 523 -22.06 -29.91 -32.43
CA VAL A 523 -22.03 -31.32 -32.03
C VAL A 523 -21.99 -31.48 -30.52
N ILE A 524 -21.28 -30.61 -29.83
CA ILE A 524 -21.21 -30.55 -28.34
C ILE A 524 -22.55 -30.10 -27.74
N GLY A 525 -23.42 -29.43 -28.49
CA GLY A 525 -24.72 -28.93 -28.04
C GLY A 525 -24.82 -27.45 -27.81
N CYS A 526 -23.83 -26.67 -28.26
CA CYS A 526 -23.90 -25.20 -28.21
C CYS A 526 -24.84 -24.68 -29.32
N THR A 527 -25.60 -23.65 -28.98
CA THR A 527 -26.60 -23.05 -29.88
C THR A 527 -26.40 -21.57 -30.15
N LEU A 528 -25.70 -20.86 -29.26
CA LEU A 528 -25.43 -19.43 -29.36
C LEU A 528 -23.94 -19.18 -29.53
N PHE A 529 -23.60 -18.37 -30.51
CA PHE A 529 -22.23 -18.09 -30.90
C PHE A 529 -21.95 -16.60 -31.06
N GLN A 530 -20.74 -16.20 -30.73
CA GLN A 530 -20.20 -14.88 -30.97
C GLN A 530 -18.76 -15.01 -31.50
N GLY A 531 -18.39 -14.22 -32.48
CA GLY A 531 -17.03 -14.22 -33.01
C GLY A 531 -16.93 -13.63 -34.43
N TYR A 532 -15.70 -13.52 -34.90
CA TYR A 532 -15.39 -12.92 -36.19
C TYR A 532 -15.89 -13.73 -37.38
N HIS A 533 -16.22 -15.00 -37.17
CA HIS A 533 -16.90 -15.79 -38.20
C HIS A 533 -18.24 -15.18 -38.60
N PHE A 534 -18.98 -14.58 -37.67
CA PHE A 534 -20.27 -13.94 -37.92
C PHE A 534 -20.12 -12.47 -38.25
N ALA A 535 -19.50 -11.69 -37.37
CA ALA A 535 -19.19 -10.28 -37.60
C ALA A 535 -18.14 -9.76 -36.61
N ARG A 536 -17.37 -8.76 -37.04
CA ARG A 536 -16.63 -7.89 -36.13
C ARG A 536 -17.59 -6.90 -35.48
N PRO A 537 -17.25 -6.31 -34.32
CA PRO A 537 -17.99 -5.19 -33.78
C PRO A 537 -18.08 -4.06 -34.81
N THR A 538 -19.24 -3.41 -34.91
CA THR A 538 -19.51 -2.30 -35.84
C THR A 538 -20.38 -1.26 -35.18
N GLY A 539 -20.37 -0.03 -35.71
CA GLY A 539 -21.24 1.05 -35.27
C GLY A 539 -22.71 0.71 -35.44
N GLU A 540 -23.58 1.35 -34.65
CA GLU A 540 -25.03 1.04 -34.61
C GLU A 540 -25.69 1.04 -35.99
N ALA A 541 -25.36 2.02 -36.85
CA ALA A 541 -25.99 2.13 -38.19
C ALA A 541 -25.68 0.93 -39.08
N ASP A 542 -24.41 0.52 -39.15
CA ASP A 542 -23.96 -0.64 -39.93
C ASP A 542 -24.49 -1.95 -39.35
N TYR A 543 -24.49 -2.05 -38.01
CA TYR A 543 -25.07 -3.17 -37.31
C TYR A 543 -26.53 -3.38 -37.65
N LEU A 544 -27.34 -2.32 -37.55
CA LEU A 544 -28.78 -2.40 -37.86
C LEU A 544 -29.03 -2.67 -39.34
N ALA A 545 -28.28 -2.08 -40.26
CA ALA A 545 -28.38 -2.36 -41.69
C ALA A 545 -28.18 -3.86 -42.01
N ARG A 546 -27.30 -4.54 -41.25
CA ARG A 546 -27.00 -5.94 -41.50
C ARG A 546 -27.91 -6.91 -40.72
N PHE A 547 -28.29 -6.59 -39.48
CA PHE A 547 -28.89 -7.53 -38.55
C PHE A 547 -30.31 -7.20 -38.08
N ALA A 548 -30.83 -5.98 -38.30
CA ALA A 548 -32.18 -5.60 -37.89
C ALA A 548 -33.28 -6.26 -38.74
N SER A 549 -32.98 -6.61 -39.99
CA SER A 549 -33.96 -7.15 -40.96
C SER A 549 -34.06 -8.67 -40.99
N LEU A 550 -33.27 -9.43 -40.18
CA LEU A 550 -33.32 -10.88 -40.08
C LEU A 550 -34.56 -11.33 -39.28
N LYS A 551 -35.75 -10.91 -39.70
CA LYS A 551 -37.01 -11.56 -39.29
C LYS A 551 -37.03 -12.97 -39.87
N ALA A 552 -37.63 -13.90 -39.15
CA ALA A 552 -37.70 -15.33 -39.36
C ALA A 552 -38.16 -15.82 -40.75
N SER A 553 -38.12 -15.04 -41.83
CA SER A 553 -38.60 -15.37 -43.17
C SER A 553 -37.50 -15.70 -44.20
N ASP A 554 -36.23 -15.35 -43.95
CA ASP A 554 -35.16 -15.63 -44.90
C ASP A 554 -34.28 -16.83 -44.47
N ARG A 555 -34.84 -18.02 -44.67
CA ARG A 555 -34.07 -19.28 -44.74
C ARG A 555 -33.28 -19.31 -46.04
N ARG A 556 -32.21 -18.54 -46.18
CA ARG A 556 -31.14 -18.78 -47.16
C ARG A 556 -29.97 -17.83 -46.87
N MET A 557 -28.84 -18.44 -46.65
CA MET A 557 -27.50 -17.87 -46.55
C MET A 557 -26.99 -17.55 -45.13
N VAL A 558 -26.37 -18.52 -44.53
CA VAL A 558 -24.93 -18.51 -44.23
C VAL A 558 -24.34 -19.82 -44.70
#